data_481ee798fe53796eb77e4db7b4963dd0
#
_entry.id   481ee798fe53796eb77e4db7b4963dd0
#
_cell.length_a   1.000
_cell.length_b   1.000
_cell.length_c   1.000
_cell.angle_alpha   90.00
_cell.angle_beta   90.00
_cell.angle_gamma   90.00
#
_symmetry.space_group_name_H-M   'P 1'
#
loop_
_entity.id
_entity.type
_entity.pdbx_description
1 polymer ?
#
loop_
_entity_poly.entity_id
_entity_poly.type
_entity_poly.pdbx_seq_one_letter_code
_entity_poly.pdbx_strand_id
1 'polypeptide(L)'
;MLIGPRSYEFWTADPQVSHEILRRIHDFEQPRELEFLLAKFGPNVLTSNGDQWARHRKIVAKVINERISKAVFEKSIYYSREILHDILPISHNKDGSIETAMLFDKLTQVSFSILISVGIGDKFPWYDEEKQEPEPPYQMAYKDALFTYVNNAFGLAILPAPLLNRWPSWAPGHKKMKRVGRSMIEFCMRNQSLINQEQNRIARGETSASSADFIALLVQASQGEDESSQKLSEKEMISDLFAFTAGGFKTIAGALDFAVVLLARFPLWQDWLIEEVDSLIPADGDRPEHLEYTNIYPQAVRTLAFVMETERLYGSASRLFRIASGPQVVQTSSGTTVQLPAKTRVYINVVALHHLPSWRDINHQSDPYRFKTSNDTPDENMFRPSRWINPAGSINTHFHPPKGTFVSWSQGPRICPGQKMAQVEITTLLLCLLRRHRIEPTRLENETFQDAQKRLDAKLQNVQWAGIVTLENDPHLKFKISQRR
;
A
#
# COMPACT_ATOMS: atom_id res chain seq x y z
N MET A 1 4.96 -21.30 -21.34
CA MET A 1 4.08 -22.17 -20.50
C MET A 1 4.96 -23.22 -19.83
N LEU A 2 4.79 -23.44 -18.54
CA LEU A 2 5.46 -24.50 -17.79
C LEU A 2 4.45 -25.64 -17.57
N ILE A 3 4.90 -26.86 -17.73
CA ILE A 3 4.05 -28.04 -17.56
C ILE A 3 4.62 -28.86 -16.39
N GLY A 4 3.89 -28.87 -15.29
CA GLY A 4 4.20 -29.73 -14.14
C GLY A 4 3.40 -31.03 -14.18
N PRO A 5 3.70 -32.01 -13.30
CA PRO A 5 3.04 -33.33 -13.30
C PRO A 5 1.52 -33.28 -13.09
N ARG A 6 0.99 -32.20 -12.53
CA ARG A 6 -0.44 -32.03 -12.20
C ARG A 6 -0.96 -30.61 -12.45
N SER A 7 -0.19 -29.68 -13.06
CA SER A 7 -0.58 -28.30 -13.23
C SER A 7 0.07 -27.69 -14.47
N TYR A 8 -0.66 -26.81 -15.11
CA TYR A 8 -0.14 -25.92 -16.16
C TYR A 8 0.09 -24.56 -15.54
N GLU A 9 1.20 -23.92 -15.87
CA GLU A 9 1.48 -22.55 -15.52
C GLU A 9 1.77 -21.73 -16.76
N PHE A 10 1.13 -20.59 -16.86
CA PHE A 10 1.35 -19.62 -17.92
C PHE A 10 1.85 -18.32 -17.31
N TRP A 11 3.07 -17.96 -17.66
CA TRP A 11 3.70 -16.71 -17.24
C TRP A 11 3.70 -15.74 -18.39
N THR A 12 3.26 -14.50 -18.16
CA THR A 12 3.21 -13.45 -19.17
C THR A 12 3.72 -12.12 -18.65
N ALA A 13 4.38 -11.36 -19.53
CA ALA A 13 4.67 -9.94 -19.42
C ALA A 13 4.18 -9.21 -20.68
N ASP A 14 3.26 -9.82 -21.43
CA ASP A 14 2.64 -9.20 -22.60
C ASP A 14 1.52 -8.25 -22.14
N PRO A 15 1.54 -6.95 -22.51
CA PRO A 15 0.54 -5.98 -22.06
C PRO A 15 -0.88 -6.32 -22.52
N GLN A 16 -1.05 -6.79 -23.75
CA GLN A 16 -2.36 -7.13 -24.30
C GLN A 16 -2.95 -8.33 -23.57
N VAL A 17 -2.18 -9.40 -23.40
CA VAL A 17 -2.60 -10.59 -22.64
C VAL A 17 -2.92 -10.23 -21.19
N SER A 18 -2.08 -9.42 -20.55
CA SER A 18 -2.27 -8.99 -19.17
C SER A 18 -3.56 -8.18 -19.00
N HIS A 19 -3.82 -7.25 -19.92
CA HIS A 19 -5.05 -6.45 -19.93
C HIS A 19 -6.28 -7.32 -20.15
N GLU A 20 -6.23 -8.25 -21.11
CA GLU A 20 -7.31 -9.18 -21.42
C GLU A 20 -7.67 -10.05 -20.20
N ILE A 21 -6.68 -10.72 -19.59
CA ILE A 21 -6.86 -11.62 -18.45
C ILE A 21 -7.47 -10.86 -17.25
N LEU A 22 -6.98 -9.66 -16.95
CA LEU A 22 -7.44 -8.87 -15.80
C LEU A 22 -8.88 -8.36 -15.96
N ARG A 23 -9.40 -8.32 -17.18
CA ARG A 23 -10.80 -7.94 -17.47
C ARG A 23 -11.77 -9.11 -17.49
N ARG A 24 -11.31 -10.28 -17.89
CA ARG A 24 -12.13 -11.50 -18.04
C ARG A 24 -12.25 -12.22 -16.70
N ILE A 25 -12.88 -11.58 -15.72
CA ILE A 25 -12.94 -12.04 -14.32
C ILE A 25 -13.72 -13.33 -14.10
N HIS A 26 -14.60 -13.72 -15.02
CA HIS A 26 -15.35 -14.99 -14.98
C HIS A 26 -14.59 -16.14 -15.62
N ASP A 27 -13.65 -15.82 -16.53
CA ASP A 27 -12.79 -16.80 -17.20
C ASP A 27 -11.48 -17.01 -16.43
N PHE A 28 -11.04 -15.97 -15.69
CA PHE A 28 -9.80 -15.96 -14.91
C PHE A 28 -10.09 -15.56 -13.46
N GLU A 29 -10.31 -16.55 -12.64
CA GLU A 29 -10.73 -16.41 -11.26
C GLU A 29 -9.56 -16.26 -10.28
N GLN A 30 -9.86 -15.88 -9.04
CA GLN A 30 -8.92 -15.97 -7.93
C GLN A 30 -8.72 -17.44 -7.55
N PRO A 31 -7.46 -17.87 -7.34
CA PRO A 31 -7.16 -19.23 -6.93
C PRO A 31 -7.69 -19.54 -5.52
N ARG A 32 -8.12 -20.77 -5.28
CA ARG A 32 -8.59 -21.22 -3.97
C ARG A 32 -7.51 -21.18 -2.88
N GLU A 33 -6.25 -21.27 -3.27
CA GLU A 33 -5.12 -21.14 -2.35
C GLU A 33 -5.10 -19.76 -1.66
N LEU A 34 -5.56 -18.71 -2.36
CA LEU A 34 -5.68 -17.38 -1.78
C LEU A 34 -6.80 -17.33 -0.72
N GLU A 35 -7.91 -18.03 -0.98
CA GLU A 35 -9.01 -18.19 -0.01
C GLU A 35 -8.50 -18.84 1.27
N PHE A 36 -7.75 -19.93 1.14
CA PHE A 36 -7.15 -20.62 2.28
C PHE A 36 -6.25 -19.72 3.11
N LEU A 37 -5.49 -18.80 2.46
CA LEU A 37 -4.57 -17.90 3.14
C LEU A 37 -5.28 -16.71 3.79
N LEU A 38 -6.24 -16.08 3.11
CA LEU A 38 -6.76 -14.76 3.45
C LEU A 38 -8.23 -14.73 3.87
N ALA A 39 -8.96 -15.85 3.77
CA ALA A 39 -10.37 -15.93 4.16
C ALA A 39 -10.58 -16.61 5.51
N LYS A 40 -9.73 -16.32 6.51
CA LYS A 40 -9.79 -16.98 7.82
C LYS A 40 -11.07 -16.72 8.61
N PHE A 41 -11.73 -15.59 8.35
CA PHE A 41 -13.00 -15.24 8.98
C PHE A 41 -14.20 -15.46 8.07
N GLY A 42 -13.97 -15.80 6.81
CA GLY A 42 -14.97 -15.98 5.77
C GLY A 42 -14.53 -15.41 4.43
N PRO A 43 -15.35 -15.50 3.39
CA PRO A 43 -15.08 -14.89 2.11
C PRO A 43 -14.95 -13.37 2.24
N ASN A 44 -14.17 -12.76 1.35
CA ASN A 44 -13.95 -11.32 1.29
C ASN A 44 -13.70 -10.84 -0.14
N VAL A 45 -13.55 -9.54 -0.33
CA VAL A 45 -13.36 -8.91 -1.64
C VAL A 45 -12.12 -9.39 -2.39
N LEU A 46 -11.08 -9.88 -1.70
CA LEU A 46 -9.84 -10.36 -2.33
C LEU A 46 -9.96 -11.81 -2.81
N THR A 47 -10.69 -12.66 -2.06
CA THR A 47 -10.66 -14.10 -2.23
C THR A 47 -11.88 -14.66 -2.97
N SER A 48 -13.02 -13.97 -2.92
CA SER A 48 -14.27 -14.41 -3.53
C SER A 48 -14.25 -14.33 -5.06
N ASN A 49 -15.11 -15.12 -5.72
CA ASN A 49 -15.32 -15.12 -7.16
C ASN A 49 -16.82 -14.95 -7.49
N GLY A 50 -17.15 -14.72 -8.76
CA GLY A 50 -18.53 -14.62 -9.27
C GLY A 50 -19.38 -13.59 -8.53
N ASP A 51 -20.66 -13.94 -8.28
CA ASP A 51 -21.64 -13.07 -7.64
C ASP A 51 -21.27 -12.71 -6.20
N GLN A 52 -20.61 -13.63 -5.48
CA GLN A 52 -20.12 -13.37 -4.14
C GLN A 52 -19.09 -12.23 -4.15
N TRP A 53 -18.13 -12.28 -5.08
CA TRP A 53 -17.18 -11.17 -5.26
C TRP A 53 -17.88 -9.87 -5.66
N ALA A 54 -18.82 -9.92 -6.58
CA ALA A 54 -19.56 -8.72 -7.05
C ALA A 54 -20.27 -8.02 -5.89
N ARG A 55 -20.87 -8.79 -4.97
CA ARG A 55 -21.50 -8.29 -3.75
C ARG A 55 -20.50 -7.57 -2.83
N HIS A 56 -19.38 -8.23 -2.47
CA HIS A 56 -18.32 -7.63 -1.67
C HIS A 56 -17.77 -6.35 -2.34
N ARG A 57 -17.48 -6.43 -3.65
CA ARG A 57 -16.94 -5.30 -4.41
C ARG A 57 -17.87 -4.09 -4.43
N LYS A 58 -19.18 -4.30 -4.60
CA LYS A 58 -20.20 -3.24 -4.59
C LYS A 58 -20.23 -2.50 -3.25
N ILE A 59 -20.15 -3.22 -2.14
CA ILE A 59 -20.13 -2.66 -0.79
C ILE A 59 -18.83 -1.94 -0.52
N VAL A 60 -17.69 -2.61 -0.74
CA VAL A 60 -16.35 -2.02 -0.53
C VAL A 60 -16.14 -0.75 -1.36
N ALA A 61 -16.65 -0.70 -2.60
CA ALA A 61 -16.55 0.50 -3.45
C ALA A 61 -17.41 1.68 -2.93
N LYS A 62 -18.49 1.42 -2.21
CA LYS A 62 -19.26 2.48 -1.54
C LYS A 62 -18.53 3.02 -0.30
N VAL A 63 -17.77 2.17 0.36
CA VAL A 63 -17.02 2.51 1.58
C VAL A 63 -15.73 3.25 1.25
N ILE A 64 -14.89 2.69 0.37
CA ILE A 64 -13.63 3.32 -0.05
C ILE A 64 -13.95 4.37 -1.15
N ASN A 65 -14.30 5.54 -0.71
CA ASN A 65 -14.75 6.66 -1.55
C ASN A 65 -13.95 7.93 -1.25
N GLU A 66 -14.36 9.05 -1.82
CA GLU A 66 -13.71 10.36 -1.67
C GLU A 66 -13.67 10.86 -0.23
N ARG A 67 -14.69 10.51 0.58
CA ARG A 67 -14.74 10.87 2.00
C ARG A 67 -13.62 10.18 2.80
N ILE A 68 -13.35 8.91 2.50
CA ILE A 68 -12.22 8.17 3.08
C ILE A 68 -10.89 8.78 2.61
N SER A 69 -10.76 9.14 1.34
CA SER A 69 -9.56 9.79 0.82
C SER A 69 -9.25 11.11 1.52
N LYS A 70 -10.29 11.93 1.77
CA LYS A 70 -10.17 13.16 2.57
C LYS A 70 -9.72 12.87 4.00
N ALA A 71 -10.33 11.88 4.66
CA ALA A 71 -9.92 11.49 6.01
C ALA A 71 -8.47 10.99 6.06
N VAL A 72 -8.03 10.22 5.07
CA VAL A 72 -6.63 9.80 4.94
C VAL A 72 -5.71 11.00 4.79
N PHE A 73 -6.04 11.99 3.97
CA PHE A 73 -5.27 13.22 3.83
C PHE A 73 -5.11 13.95 5.17
N GLU A 74 -6.21 14.16 5.89
CA GLU A 74 -6.20 14.85 7.19
C GLU A 74 -5.38 14.08 8.24
N LYS A 75 -5.53 12.74 8.29
CA LYS A 75 -4.74 11.90 9.20
C LYS A 75 -3.27 11.83 8.81
N SER A 76 -2.94 11.84 7.53
CA SER A 76 -1.56 11.90 7.05
C SER A 76 -0.86 13.17 7.48
N ILE A 77 -1.54 14.33 7.43
CA ILE A 77 -1.02 15.59 7.96
C ILE A 77 -0.81 15.50 9.47
N TYR A 78 -1.79 15.00 10.21
CA TYR A 78 -1.68 14.85 11.66
C TYR A 78 -0.49 13.98 12.04
N TYR A 79 -0.42 12.75 11.53
CA TYR A 79 0.63 11.80 11.89
C TYR A 79 2.02 12.14 11.31
N SER A 80 2.10 12.91 10.23
CA SER A 80 3.39 13.42 9.75
C SER A 80 4.09 14.34 10.74
N ARG A 81 3.34 15.06 11.56
CA ARG A 81 3.90 15.91 12.62
C ARG A 81 4.39 15.10 13.79
N GLU A 82 3.61 14.11 14.21
CA GLU A 82 3.99 13.22 15.28
C GLU A 82 5.29 12.49 14.97
N ILE A 83 5.45 12.00 13.72
CA ILE A 83 6.70 11.34 13.31
C ILE A 83 7.89 12.29 13.32
N LEU A 84 7.70 13.52 12.83
CA LEU A 84 8.76 14.52 12.84
C LEU A 84 9.12 14.93 14.26
N HIS A 85 8.12 15.10 15.13
CA HIS A 85 8.32 15.37 16.56
C HIS A 85 9.10 14.23 17.23
N ASP A 86 8.82 12.98 16.93
CA ASP A 86 9.50 11.81 17.47
C ASP A 86 10.93 11.62 16.97
N ILE A 87 11.19 11.94 15.70
CA ILE A 87 12.51 11.78 15.09
C ILE A 87 13.44 12.95 15.48
N LEU A 88 12.91 14.18 15.51
CA LEU A 88 13.69 15.41 15.70
C LEU A 88 14.41 15.52 17.07
N PRO A 89 13.91 15.00 18.21
CA PRO A 89 14.61 15.13 19.48
C PRO A 89 15.80 14.20 19.71
N ILE A 90 15.96 13.14 18.89
CA ILE A 90 16.81 11.98 19.26
C ILE A 90 18.31 12.23 19.14
N SER A 91 18.76 13.12 18.27
CA SER A 91 20.16 13.51 18.17
C SER A 91 20.34 14.70 17.22
N HIS A 92 20.70 15.84 17.75
CA HIS A 92 21.08 16.97 16.90
C HIS A 92 22.60 16.93 16.63
N ASN A 93 22.98 16.83 15.38
CA ASN A 93 24.33 17.16 14.97
C ASN A 93 24.57 18.67 15.17
N LYS A 94 25.86 19.10 15.17
CA LYS A 94 26.22 20.50 15.31
C LYS A 94 25.58 21.43 14.26
N ASP A 95 25.16 20.87 13.12
CA ASP A 95 24.48 21.56 12.01
C ASP A 95 22.93 21.50 12.09
N GLY A 96 22.37 20.98 13.19
CA GLY A 96 20.93 20.83 13.38
C GLY A 96 20.31 19.68 12.60
N SER A 97 21.10 18.86 11.92
CA SER A 97 20.61 17.66 11.22
C SER A 97 20.52 16.45 12.17
N ILE A 98 19.71 15.48 11.77
CA ILE A 98 19.46 14.25 12.51
C ILE A 98 19.84 13.07 11.66
N GLU A 99 20.55 12.10 12.25
CA GLU A 99 20.81 10.82 11.63
C GLU A 99 19.97 9.73 12.29
N THR A 100 19.16 9.04 11.48
CA THR A 100 18.29 7.99 11.98
C THR A 100 18.34 6.74 11.12
N ALA A 101 18.39 5.56 11.78
CA ALA A 101 18.11 4.26 11.18
C ALA A 101 16.63 3.85 11.34
N MET A 102 15.87 4.60 12.13
CA MET A 102 14.49 4.24 12.51
C MET A 102 13.44 4.73 11.52
N LEU A 103 13.84 5.34 10.40
CA LEU A 103 12.90 6.00 9.49
C LEU A 103 11.86 5.01 8.93
N PHE A 104 12.27 3.82 8.52
CA PHE A 104 11.37 2.80 8.00
C PHE A 104 10.38 2.27 9.05
N ASP A 105 10.85 2.05 10.28
CA ASP A 105 9.96 1.64 11.38
C ASP A 105 8.92 2.72 11.67
N LYS A 106 9.33 3.99 11.64
CA LYS A 106 8.44 5.12 11.84
C LYS A 106 7.44 5.31 10.69
N LEU A 107 7.85 5.12 9.43
CA LEU A 107 6.95 5.14 8.28
C LEU A 107 5.93 4.00 8.34
N THR A 108 6.36 2.81 8.74
CA THR A 108 5.44 1.68 8.98
C THR A 108 4.44 2.01 10.09
N GLN A 109 4.89 2.62 11.17
CA GLN A 109 4.03 3.04 12.29
C GLN A 109 3.02 4.11 11.86
N VAL A 110 3.43 5.10 11.06
CA VAL A 110 2.54 6.14 10.49
C VAL A 110 1.44 5.52 9.66
N SER A 111 1.81 4.73 8.64
CA SER A 111 0.83 4.11 7.73
C SER A 111 -0.15 3.21 8.50
N PHE A 112 0.34 2.49 9.50
CA PHE A 112 -0.51 1.69 10.36
C PHE A 112 -1.47 2.56 11.18
N SER A 113 -1.01 3.67 11.75
CA SER A 113 -1.83 4.58 12.57
C SER A 113 -2.89 5.31 11.74
N ILE A 114 -2.55 5.74 10.52
CA ILE A 114 -3.50 6.32 9.57
C ILE A 114 -4.60 5.30 9.26
N LEU A 115 -4.21 4.08 8.89
CA LEU A 115 -5.15 3.00 8.55
C LEU A 115 -6.10 2.68 9.70
N ILE A 116 -5.59 2.60 10.94
CA ILE A 116 -6.41 2.33 12.14
C ILE A 116 -7.37 3.50 12.40
N SER A 117 -6.89 4.74 12.34
CA SER A 117 -7.73 5.93 12.58
C SER A 117 -8.86 6.03 11.55
N VAL A 118 -8.60 5.73 10.29
CA VAL A 118 -9.61 5.71 9.22
C VAL A 118 -10.47 4.45 9.29
N GLY A 119 -9.91 3.32 9.74
CA GLY A 119 -10.61 2.04 9.84
C GLY A 119 -11.63 2.00 10.98
N ILE A 120 -11.30 2.55 12.14
CA ILE A 120 -12.02 2.35 13.41
C ILE A 120 -12.40 3.70 14.07
N GLY A 121 -11.89 4.82 13.54
CA GLY A 121 -12.08 6.17 14.10
C GLY A 121 -10.99 6.58 15.10
N ASP A 122 -11.09 7.82 15.60
CA ASP A 122 -10.06 8.52 16.37
C ASP A 122 -9.80 7.98 17.80
N LYS A 123 -10.08 6.74 18.04
CA LYS A 123 -9.99 6.15 19.38
C LYS A 123 -8.58 5.71 19.79
N PHE A 124 -7.58 5.91 18.93
CA PHE A 124 -6.22 5.41 19.16
C PHE A 124 -5.21 6.54 19.08
N PRO A 125 -4.56 6.93 20.20
CA PRO A 125 -3.46 7.89 20.19
C PRO A 125 -2.26 7.35 19.40
N TRP A 126 -1.45 8.27 18.86
CA TRP A 126 -0.24 7.98 18.08
C TRP A 126 0.78 7.13 18.84
N TYR A 127 1.08 7.52 20.03
CA TYR A 127 2.12 6.92 20.84
C TYR A 127 1.60 6.66 22.25
N ASP A 128 1.54 5.41 22.62
CA ASP A 128 1.44 5.02 24.02
C ASP A 128 2.83 4.58 24.49
N GLU A 129 3.59 5.51 25.05
CA GLU A 129 4.77 5.19 25.84
C GLU A 129 4.40 4.35 27.07
N GLU A 130 3.22 4.54 27.58
CA GLU A 130 2.60 3.65 28.56
C GLU A 130 1.91 2.51 27.81
N LYS A 131 2.38 1.29 28.03
CA LYS A 131 1.68 0.08 27.60
C LYS A 131 0.23 0.20 28.08
N GLN A 132 -0.69 0.55 27.17
CA GLN A 132 -2.11 0.49 27.51
C GLN A 132 -2.39 -0.93 27.97
N GLU A 133 -2.68 -1.07 29.25
CA GLU A 133 -3.18 -2.34 29.77
C GLU A 133 -4.46 -2.65 29.03
N PRO A 134 -4.55 -3.84 28.42
CA PRO A 134 -5.72 -4.20 27.66
C PRO A 134 -6.94 -4.19 28.57
N GLU A 135 -7.99 -3.46 28.18
CA GLU A 135 -9.25 -3.48 28.91
C GLU A 135 -9.89 -4.86 28.91
N PRO A 136 -10.35 -5.39 30.06
CA PRO A 136 -11.08 -6.65 30.08
C PRO A 136 -12.29 -6.62 29.14
N PRO A 137 -12.58 -7.69 28.40
CA PRO A 137 -12.05 -9.07 28.51
C PRO A 137 -10.80 -9.36 27.68
N TYR A 138 -10.18 -8.37 27.09
CA TYR A 138 -9.03 -8.52 26.18
C TYR A 138 -7.71 -8.68 26.94
N GLN A 139 -6.73 -9.33 26.30
CA GLN A 139 -5.38 -9.56 26.85
C GLN A 139 -4.28 -8.88 26.05
N MET A 140 -4.64 -8.26 24.93
CA MET A 140 -3.73 -7.48 24.08
C MET A 140 -4.35 -6.12 23.78
N ALA A 141 -3.56 -5.08 23.67
CA ALA A 141 -4.03 -3.85 23.06
C ALA A 141 -4.49 -4.12 21.62
N TYR A 142 -5.50 -3.39 21.12
CA TYR A 142 -6.04 -3.63 19.77
C TYR A 142 -4.96 -3.52 18.70
N LYS A 143 -4.13 -2.48 18.80
CA LYS A 143 -2.98 -2.23 17.92
C LYS A 143 -2.04 -3.44 17.90
N ASP A 144 -1.68 -3.98 19.07
CA ASP A 144 -0.78 -5.13 19.18
C ASP A 144 -1.39 -6.42 18.61
N ALA A 145 -2.69 -6.63 18.86
CA ALA A 145 -3.40 -7.75 18.31
C ALA A 145 -3.41 -7.70 16.77
N LEU A 146 -3.80 -6.56 16.22
CA LEU A 146 -3.87 -6.35 14.77
C LEU A 146 -2.48 -6.44 14.11
N PHE A 147 -1.48 -5.73 14.62
CA PHE A 147 -0.12 -5.76 14.10
C PHE A 147 0.49 -7.16 14.15
N THR A 148 0.32 -7.87 15.29
CA THR A 148 0.79 -9.26 15.43
C THR A 148 0.10 -10.17 14.41
N TYR A 149 -1.21 -10.05 14.22
CA TYR A 149 -1.96 -10.87 13.29
C TYR A 149 -1.53 -10.62 11.84
N VAL A 150 -1.55 -9.37 11.39
CA VAL A 150 -1.21 -9.03 10.00
C VAL A 150 0.23 -9.41 9.65
N ASN A 151 1.19 -9.18 10.55
CA ASN A 151 2.58 -9.57 10.33
C ASN A 151 2.79 -11.09 10.22
N ASN A 152 1.85 -11.90 10.68
CA ASN A 152 1.93 -13.36 10.60
C ASN A 152 0.88 -13.97 9.66
N ALA A 153 0.11 -13.15 8.92
CA ALA A 153 -1.00 -13.61 8.08
C ALA A 153 -0.56 -14.61 7.00
N PHE A 154 0.61 -14.40 6.38
CA PHE A 154 1.20 -15.31 5.38
C PHE A 154 2.14 -16.37 5.99
N GLY A 155 2.14 -16.53 7.29
CA GLY A 155 2.98 -17.46 8.03
C GLY A 155 2.20 -18.27 9.05
N LEU A 156 2.46 -18.03 10.33
CA LEU A 156 1.85 -18.81 11.43
C LEU A 156 0.31 -18.74 11.45
N ALA A 157 -0.28 -17.63 11.02
CA ALA A 157 -1.74 -17.46 10.96
C ALA A 157 -2.42 -18.33 9.88
N ILE A 158 -1.69 -19.12 9.12
CA ILE A 158 -2.24 -20.20 8.28
C ILE A 158 -2.91 -21.26 9.17
N LEU A 159 -2.37 -21.52 10.36
CA LEU A 159 -2.93 -22.47 11.30
C LEU A 159 -4.18 -21.90 12.01
N PRO A 160 -5.14 -22.75 12.40
CA PRO A 160 -6.31 -22.30 13.15
C PRO A 160 -5.95 -21.62 14.46
N ALA A 161 -6.58 -20.49 14.77
CA ALA A 161 -6.33 -19.73 15.99
C ALA A 161 -6.46 -20.56 17.29
N PRO A 162 -7.47 -21.45 17.46
CA PRO A 162 -7.55 -22.31 18.65
C PRO A 162 -6.36 -23.26 18.82
N LEU A 163 -5.81 -23.78 17.71
CA LEU A 163 -4.62 -24.63 17.74
C LEU A 163 -3.39 -23.84 18.19
N LEU A 164 -3.18 -22.66 17.60
CA LEU A 164 -2.06 -21.77 17.97
C LEU A 164 -2.17 -21.32 19.44
N ASN A 165 -3.37 -20.94 19.89
CA ASN A 165 -3.58 -20.47 21.26
C ASN A 165 -3.38 -21.57 22.32
N ARG A 166 -3.58 -22.85 21.94
CA ARG A 166 -3.36 -24.04 22.79
C ARG A 166 -2.00 -24.69 22.55
N TRP A 167 -1.08 -24.03 21.83
CA TRP A 167 0.24 -24.61 21.52
C TRP A 167 0.97 -25.02 22.80
N PRO A 168 1.50 -26.27 22.87
CA PRO A 168 2.07 -26.80 24.11
C PRO A 168 3.24 -25.96 24.61
N SER A 169 3.34 -25.76 25.92
CA SER A 169 4.40 -24.94 26.53
C SER A 169 5.79 -25.53 26.36
N TRP A 170 5.90 -26.84 26.20
CA TRP A 170 7.15 -27.55 25.95
C TRP A 170 7.62 -27.49 24.48
N ALA A 171 6.72 -27.13 23.54
CA ALA A 171 7.03 -27.10 22.12
C ALA A 171 7.82 -25.83 21.73
N PRO A 172 8.75 -25.92 20.75
CA PRO A 172 9.50 -24.77 20.27
C PRO A 172 8.58 -23.63 19.83
N GLY A 173 8.95 -22.38 20.13
CA GLY A 173 8.23 -21.20 19.72
C GLY A 173 6.87 -20.98 20.40
N HIS A 174 6.55 -21.68 21.48
CA HIS A 174 5.22 -21.64 22.13
C HIS A 174 4.72 -20.23 22.44
N LYS A 175 5.60 -19.32 22.92
CA LYS A 175 5.23 -17.92 23.21
C LYS A 175 4.74 -17.21 21.94
N LYS A 176 5.48 -17.35 20.83
CA LYS A 176 5.13 -16.75 19.54
C LYS A 176 3.83 -17.34 18.98
N MET A 177 3.69 -18.68 19.02
CA MET A 177 2.49 -19.37 18.54
C MET A 177 1.25 -18.93 19.31
N LYS A 178 1.30 -18.92 20.65
CA LYS A 178 0.19 -18.44 21.49
C LYS A 178 -0.15 -16.98 21.24
N ARG A 179 0.87 -16.11 21.10
CA ARG A 179 0.65 -14.69 20.81
C ARG A 179 -0.08 -14.50 19.48
N VAL A 180 0.31 -15.23 18.41
CA VAL A 180 -0.38 -15.18 17.11
C VAL A 180 -1.80 -15.72 17.22
N GLY A 181 -2.01 -16.87 17.85
CA GLY A 181 -3.35 -17.43 18.06
C GLY A 181 -4.26 -16.49 18.86
N ARG A 182 -3.73 -15.87 19.92
CA ARG A 182 -4.43 -14.87 20.71
C ARG A 182 -4.79 -13.64 19.87
N SER A 183 -3.86 -13.11 19.09
CA SER A 183 -4.09 -11.93 18.26
C SER A 183 -5.21 -12.14 17.23
N MET A 184 -5.32 -13.34 16.64
CA MET A 184 -6.41 -13.69 15.73
C MET A 184 -7.78 -13.72 16.45
N ILE A 185 -7.83 -14.31 17.65
CA ILE A 185 -9.06 -14.39 18.46
C ILE A 185 -9.50 -12.98 18.86
N GLU A 186 -8.60 -12.17 19.37
CA GLU A 186 -8.92 -10.81 19.84
C GLU A 186 -9.26 -9.87 18.69
N PHE A 187 -8.62 -9.99 17.54
CA PHE A 187 -9.04 -9.27 16.33
C PHE A 187 -10.51 -9.57 16.01
N CYS A 188 -10.89 -10.83 15.97
CA CYS A 188 -12.27 -11.23 15.69
C CYS A 188 -13.24 -10.67 16.73
N MET A 189 -12.97 -10.87 18.02
CA MET A 189 -13.84 -10.44 19.13
C MET A 189 -14.05 -8.92 19.15
N ARG A 190 -12.99 -8.14 18.96
CA ARG A 190 -13.07 -6.66 18.99
C ARG A 190 -13.83 -6.13 17.79
N ASN A 191 -13.54 -6.64 16.59
CA ASN A 191 -14.26 -6.22 15.38
C ASN A 191 -15.73 -6.60 15.42
N GLN A 192 -16.07 -7.77 15.98
CA GLN A 192 -17.44 -8.16 16.25
C GLN A 192 -18.13 -7.15 17.19
N SER A 193 -17.45 -6.78 18.28
CA SER A 193 -17.98 -5.79 19.24
C SER A 193 -18.21 -4.43 18.58
N LEU A 194 -17.27 -3.95 17.74
CA LEU A 194 -17.38 -2.67 17.03
C LEU A 194 -18.53 -2.68 16.01
N ILE A 195 -18.68 -3.76 15.26
CA ILE A 195 -19.79 -3.93 14.31
C ILE A 195 -21.13 -3.90 15.05
N ASN A 196 -21.26 -4.65 16.15
CA ASN A 196 -22.46 -4.68 16.96
C ASN A 196 -22.80 -3.32 17.59
N GLN A 197 -21.78 -2.57 18.04
CA GLN A 197 -21.98 -1.21 18.55
C GLN A 197 -22.53 -0.28 17.46
N GLU A 198 -21.99 -0.35 16.25
CA GLU A 198 -22.46 0.49 15.14
C GLU A 198 -23.86 0.10 14.68
N GLN A 199 -24.17 -1.20 14.60
CA GLN A 199 -25.52 -1.69 14.31
C GLN A 199 -26.55 -1.19 15.32
N ASN A 200 -26.20 -1.22 16.62
CA ASN A 200 -27.06 -0.71 17.70
C ASN A 200 -27.23 0.82 17.63
N ARG A 201 -26.18 1.57 17.23
CA ARG A 201 -26.29 3.02 16.98
C ARG A 201 -27.29 3.33 15.89
N ILE A 202 -27.16 2.65 14.74
CA ILE A 202 -28.07 2.82 13.62
C ILE A 202 -29.51 2.46 14.01
N ALA A 203 -29.71 1.35 14.76
CA ALA A 203 -31.02 0.94 15.23
C ALA A 203 -31.70 1.98 16.17
N ARG A 204 -30.92 2.80 16.88
CA ARG A 204 -31.41 3.90 17.71
C ARG A 204 -31.65 5.20 16.94
N GLY A 205 -31.43 5.22 15.62
CA GLY A 205 -31.53 6.42 14.79
C GLY A 205 -30.41 7.43 15.01
N GLU A 206 -29.33 7.04 15.69
CA GLU A 206 -28.14 7.85 15.90
C GLU A 206 -27.30 7.82 14.63
N THR A 207 -27.51 8.76 13.72
CA THR A 207 -26.70 8.84 12.49
C THR A 207 -25.30 9.34 12.82
N SER A 208 -24.28 8.53 12.48
CA SER A 208 -22.90 8.97 12.44
C SER A 208 -22.66 9.86 11.22
N ALA A 209 -23.26 11.05 11.21
CA ALA A 209 -23.18 11.99 10.07
C ALA A 209 -21.75 12.48 9.80
N SER A 210 -20.80 12.26 10.71
CA SER A 210 -19.45 12.83 10.67
C SER A 210 -18.32 11.79 10.64
N SER A 211 -18.55 10.51 10.98
CA SER A 211 -17.44 9.55 11.01
C SER A 211 -17.11 9.04 9.61
N ALA A 212 -15.88 9.26 9.18
CA ALA A 212 -15.31 8.67 7.98
C ALA A 212 -14.61 7.35 8.32
N ASP A 213 -15.11 6.61 9.34
CA ASP A 213 -14.53 5.33 9.67
C ASP A 213 -15.09 4.20 8.79
N PHE A 214 -14.21 3.29 8.44
CA PHE A 214 -14.50 2.19 7.52
C PHE A 214 -15.55 1.24 8.10
N ILE A 215 -15.55 0.98 9.41
CA ILE A 215 -16.53 0.08 10.06
C ILE A 215 -17.93 0.67 9.96
N ALA A 216 -18.11 1.95 10.31
CA ALA A 216 -19.40 2.60 10.24
C ALA A 216 -19.96 2.58 8.81
N LEU A 217 -19.12 2.93 7.83
CA LEU A 217 -19.51 2.92 6.42
C LEU A 217 -19.80 1.49 5.91
N LEU A 218 -19.05 0.48 6.37
CA LEU A 218 -19.26 -0.91 6.01
C LEU A 218 -20.60 -1.43 6.54
N VAL A 219 -20.92 -1.14 7.80
CA VAL A 219 -22.19 -1.54 8.42
C VAL A 219 -23.37 -0.83 7.73
N GLN A 220 -23.28 0.49 7.50
CA GLN A 220 -24.31 1.26 6.78
C GLN A 220 -24.54 0.73 5.36
N ALA A 221 -23.45 0.50 4.60
CA ALA A 221 -23.53 -0.01 3.23
C ALA A 221 -24.13 -1.43 3.18
N SER A 222 -23.96 -2.22 4.26
CA SER A 222 -24.51 -3.57 4.38
C SER A 222 -25.98 -3.59 4.80
N GLN A 223 -26.53 -2.48 5.35
CA GLN A 223 -27.94 -2.39 5.80
C GLN A 223 -28.88 -1.76 4.77
N GLY A 224 -28.36 -1.31 3.60
CA GLY A 224 -29.10 -0.54 2.60
C GLY A 224 -30.51 -1.08 2.25
N GLU A 225 -31.41 -0.16 1.89
CA GLU A 225 -32.86 -0.37 1.73
C GLU A 225 -33.26 -1.28 0.57
N ASP A 226 -32.34 -1.64 -0.30
CA ASP A 226 -32.62 -2.48 -1.45
C ASP A 226 -32.75 -3.95 -1.01
N GLU A 227 -33.97 -4.47 -0.89
CA GLU A 227 -34.25 -5.89 -0.55
C GLU A 227 -33.58 -6.88 -1.51
N SER A 228 -33.23 -6.43 -2.71
CA SER A 228 -32.46 -7.22 -3.70
C SER A 228 -30.96 -7.22 -3.47
N SER A 229 -30.41 -6.32 -2.64
CA SER A 229 -28.98 -6.27 -2.32
C SER A 229 -28.66 -7.27 -1.20
N GLN A 230 -28.02 -8.36 -1.55
CA GLN A 230 -27.54 -9.36 -0.60
C GLN A 230 -26.61 -8.71 0.43
N LYS A 231 -27.05 -8.62 1.67
CA LYS A 231 -26.29 -8.05 2.80
C LYS A 231 -25.04 -8.89 3.10
N LEU A 232 -23.99 -8.26 3.61
CA LEU A 232 -22.86 -9.02 4.16
C LEU A 232 -23.21 -9.51 5.57
N SER A 233 -22.87 -10.75 5.85
CA SER A 233 -22.89 -11.29 7.21
C SER A 233 -21.79 -10.63 8.06
N GLU A 234 -21.93 -10.68 9.38
CA GLU A 234 -20.89 -10.17 10.30
C GLU A 234 -19.52 -10.79 10.04
N LYS A 235 -19.46 -12.10 9.76
CA LYS A 235 -18.21 -12.78 9.39
C LYS A 235 -17.61 -12.24 8.11
N GLU A 236 -18.41 -11.95 7.11
CA GLU A 236 -17.94 -11.35 5.86
C GLU A 236 -17.47 -9.91 6.08
N MET A 237 -18.14 -9.13 6.93
CA MET A 237 -17.69 -7.78 7.29
C MET A 237 -16.33 -7.83 8.03
N ILE A 238 -16.14 -8.73 8.99
CA ILE A 238 -14.85 -8.93 9.67
C ILE A 238 -13.78 -9.38 8.68
N SER A 239 -14.13 -10.21 7.70
CA SER A 239 -13.20 -10.67 6.67
C SER A 239 -12.81 -9.57 5.68
N ASP A 240 -13.74 -8.68 5.28
CA ASP A 240 -13.43 -7.52 4.48
C ASP A 240 -12.59 -6.49 5.25
N LEU A 241 -12.86 -6.30 6.54
CA LEU A 241 -12.05 -5.45 7.41
C LEU A 241 -10.63 -5.99 7.56
N PHE A 242 -10.47 -7.31 7.67
CA PHE A 242 -9.16 -7.95 7.64
C PHE A 242 -8.45 -7.73 6.29
N ALA A 243 -9.15 -7.91 5.17
CA ALA A 243 -8.60 -7.69 3.85
C ALA A 243 -8.14 -6.23 3.65
N PHE A 244 -8.93 -5.26 4.13
CA PHE A 244 -8.59 -3.84 4.14
C PHE A 244 -7.32 -3.58 4.96
N THR A 245 -7.25 -4.13 6.17
CA THR A 245 -6.13 -3.92 7.07
C THR A 245 -4.84 -4.60 6.58
N ALA A 246 -4.96 -5.87 6.16
CA ALA A 246 -3.80 -6.64 5.68
C ALA A 246 -3.23 -6.08 4.38
N GLY A 247 -4.09 -5.54 3.51
CA GLY A 247 -3.68 -4.92 2.24
C GLY A 247 -3.22 -3.46 2.38
N GLY A 248 -3.65 -2.77 3.43
CA GLY A 248 -3.55 -1.32 3.53
C GLY A 248 -2.16 -0.81 3.95
N PHE A 249 -1.65 -1.18 5.12
CA PHE A 249 -0.50 -0.47 5.67
C PHE A 249 0.87 -0.96 5.17
N LYS A 250 1.07 -2.27 5.02
CA LYS A 250 2.39 -2.80 4.62
C LYS A 250 2.79 -2.42 3.20
N THR A 251 1.83 -2.37 2.30
CA THR A 251 2.09 -1.97 0.90
C THR A 251 2.45 -0.50 0.82
N ILE A 252 1.77 0.36 1.59
CA ILE A 252 2.04 1.79 1.66
C ILE A 252 3.38 2.05 2.34
N ALA A 253 3.65 1.41 3.49
CA ALA A 253 4.92 1.53 4.18
C ALA A 253 6.10 1.12 3.27
N GLY A 254 5.99 -0.01 2.55
CA GLY A 254 7.00 -0.43 1.58
C GLY A 254 7.21 0.59 0.46
N ALA A 255 6.14 1.18 -0.08
CA ALA A 255 6.23 2.24 -1.08
C ALA A 255 6.92 3.50 -0.53
N LEU A 256 6.65 3.87 0.72
CA LEU A 256 7.31 4.98 1.40
C LEU A 256 8.80 4.71 1.66
N ASP A 257 9.16 3.48 2.03
CA ASP A 257 10.54 3.09 2.22
C ASP A 257 11.34 3.25 0.92
N PHE A 258 10.81 2.76 -0.20
CA PHE A 258 11.41 3.00 -1.52
C PHE A 258 11.45 4.49 -1.88
N ALA A 259 10.37 5.23 -1.64
CA ALA A 259 10.30 6.66 -1.93
C ALA A 259 11.39 7.45 -1.18
N VAL A 260 11.62 7.15 0.10
CA VAL A 260 12.66 7.79 0.92
C VAL A 260 14.06 7.46 0.41
N VAL A 261 14.33 6.20 0.06
CA VAL A 261 15.62 5.81 -0.55
C VAL A 261 15.84 6.52 -1.88
N LEU A 262 14.82 6.63 -2.71
CA LEU A 262 14.89 7.31 -4.01
C LEU A 262 15.09 8.82 -3.87
N LEU A 263 14.45 9.47 -2.89
CA LEU A 263 14.71 10.87 -2.56
C LEU A 263 16.16 11.11 -2.15
N ALA A 264 16.70 10.26 -1.28
CA ALA A 264 18.09 10.35 -0.84
C ALA A 264 19.08 10.04 -1.98
N ARG A 265 18.71 9.12 -2.88
CA ARG A 265 19.53 8.70 -4.03
C ARG A 265 19.57 9.76 -5.14
N PHE A 266 18.46 10.46 -5.36
CA PHE A 266 18.29 11.38 -6.47
C PHE A 266 17.96 12.82 -5.99
N PRO A 267 18.93 13.60 -5.51
CA PRO A 267 18.69 14.94 -4.98
C PRO A 267 17.96 15.87 -5.94
N LEU A 268 18.20 15.75 -7.25
CA LEU A 268 17.52 16.57 -8.27
C LEU A 268 16.01 16.31 -8.33
N TRP A 269 15.58 15.06 -8.15
CA TRP A 269 14.15 14.75 -8.04
C TRP A 269 13.58 15.23 -6.72
N GLN A 270 14.35 15.22 -5.66
CA GLN A 270 13.94 15.82 -4.39
C GLN A 270 13.76 17.34 -4.52
N ASP A 271 14.68 18.05 -5.20
CA ASP A 271 14.56 19.48 -5.48
C ASP A 271 13.31 19.78 -6.32
N TRP A 272 13.07 18.98 -7.34
CA TRP A 272 11.89 19.08 -8.19
C TRP A 272 10.56 18.95 -7.42
N LEU A 273 10.50 18.06 -6.43
CA LEU A 273 9.35 17.96 -5.53
C LEU A 273 9.26 19.14 -4.58
N ILE A 274 10.39 19.60 -4.05
CA ILE A 274 10.47 20.75 -3.15
C ILE A 274 9.91 22.01 -3.80
N GLU A 275 10.20 22.26 -5.08
CA GLU A 275 9.62 23.36 -5.85
C GLU A 275 8.08 23.30 -5.88
N GLU A 276 7.50 22.12 -6.07
CA GLU A 276 6.05 21.95 -5.99
C GLU A 276 5.52 22.20 -4.58
N VAL A 277 6.17 21.63 -3.56
CA VAL A 277 5.79 21.83 -2.15
C VAL A 277 5.76 23.30 -1.81
N ASP A 278 6.78 24.07 -2.19
CA ASP A 278 6.89 25.51 -1.91
C ASP A 278 5.81 26.34 -2.63
N SER A 279 5.37 25.87 -3.81
CA SER A 279 4.28 26.51 -4.55
C SER A 279 2.89 26.21 -3.95
N LEU A 280 2.71 25.04 -3.37
CA LEU A 280 1.42 24.59 -2.84
C LEU A 280 1.20 24.97 -1.37
N ILE A 281 2.27 25.01 -0.59
CA ILE A 281 2.20 25.17 0.87
C ILE A 281 3.11 26.35 1.26
N PRO A 282 2.58 27.58 1.31
CA PRO A 282 3.37 28.77 1.66
C PRO A 282 4.07 28.63 3.02
N ALA A 283 5.24 29.24 3.16
CA ALA A 283 6.06 29.20 4.37
C ALA A 283 5.31 29.71 5.62
N ASP A 284 4.45 30.71 5.46
CA ASP A 284 3.65 31.32 6.51
C ASP A 284 2.44 30.45 6.94
N GLY A 285 2.15 29.40 6.17
CA GLY A 285 1.05 28.48 6.41
C GLY A 285 1.38 27.44 7.51
N ASP A 286 1.88 27.86 8.67
CA ASP A 286 2.25 26.97 9.78
C ASP A 286 1.06 26.25 10.43
N ARG A 287 -0.14 26.66 10.07
CA ARG A 287 -1.37 26.03 10.57
C ARG A 287 -1.88 25.01 9.55
N PRO A 288 -1.82 23.71 9.87
CA PRO A 288 -2.33 22.65 9.01
C PRO A 288 -3.82 22.76 8.73
N GLU A 289 -4.54 23.51 9.55
CA GLU A 289 -5.95 23.84 9.40
C GLU A 289 -6.25 24.50 8.03
N HIS A 290 -5.22 25.03 7.34
CA HIS A 290 -5.34 25.64 6.01
C HIS A 290 -5.07 24.68 4.86
N LEU A 291 -4.62 23.43 5.14
CA LEU A 291 -4.37 22.44 4.10
C LEU A 291 -5.67 21.66 3.82
N GLU A 292 -6.39 22.08 2.79
CA GLU A 292 -7.59 21.40 2.36
C GLU A 292 -7.28 20.36 1.28
N TYR A 293 -7.81 19.15 1.47
CA TYR A 293 -7.68 18.03 0.55
C TYR A 293 -8.00 18.42 -0.90
N THR A 294 -9.12 19.12 -1.10
CA THR A 294 -9.62 19.53 -2.42
C THR A 294 -8.72 20.55 -3.11
N ASN A 295 -7.91 21.28 -2.36
CA ASN A 295 -7.03 22.32 -2.89
C ASN A 295 -5.59 21.80 -3.10
N ILE A 296 -5.09 20.95 -2.20
CA ILE A 296 -3.69 20.51 -2.22
C ILE A 296 -3.50 19.26 -3.08
N TYR A 297 -4.26 18.19 -2.81
CA TYR A 297 -4.01 16.91 -3.46
C TYR A 297 -4.13 16.95 -4.99
N PRO A 298 -5.14 17.60 -5.60
CA PRO A 298 -5.24 17.66 -7.06
C PRO A 298 -4.10 18.44 -7.74
N GLN A 299 -3.40 19.29 -7.00
CA GLN A 299 -2.30 20.11 -7.51
C GLN A 299 -0.93 19.49 -7.26
N ALA A 300 -0.84 18.44 -6.41
CA ALA A 300 0.40 17.71 -6.10
C ALA A 300 0.81 16.75 -7.24
N VAL A 301 0.92 17.27 -8.45
CA VAL A 301 1.10 16.49 -9.69
C VAL A 301 2.49 15.86 -9.76
N ARG A 302 3.54 16.61 -9.37
CA ARG A 302 4.92 16.11 -9.36
C ARG A 302 5.13 15.05 -8.30
N THR A 303 4.57 15.28 -7.10
CA THR A 303 4.66 14.32 -6.00
C THR A 303 3.93 13.03 -6.33
N LEU A 304 2.74 13.11 -6.92
CA LEU A 304 2.04 11.92 -7.39
C LEU A 304 2.79 11.22 -8.54
N ALA A 305 3.40 11.96 -9.46
CA ALA A 305 4.25 11.41 -10.52
C ALA A 305 5.45 10.63 -9.94
N PHE A 306 6.07 11.15 -8.89
CA PHE A 306 7.14 10.47 -8.16
C PHE A 306 6.64 9.16 -7.52
N VAL A 307 5.47 9.17 -6.90
CA VAL A 307 4.83 7.96 -6.34
C VAL A 307 4.54 6.93 -7.44
N MET A 308 4.01 7.36 -8.58
CA MET A 308 3.70 6.48 -9.71
C MET A 308 4.96 5.83 -10.28
N GLU A 309 6.07 6.55 -10.38
CA GLU A 309 7.35 6.01 -10.86
C GLU A 309 7.98 5.07 -9.81
N THR A 310 7.87 5.39 -8.53
CA THR A 310 8.26 4.48 -7.45
C THR A 310 7.49 3.16 -7.56
N GLU A 311 6.19 3.21 -7.73
CA GLU A 311 5.34 2.03 -7.91
C GLU A 311 5.62 1.26 -9.21
N ARG A 312 6.07 1.95 -10.26
CA ARG A 312 6.46 1.28 -11.50
C ARG A 312 7.69 0.40 -11.30
N LEU A 313 8.74 0.94 -10.70
CA LEU A 313 10.01 0.22 -10.56
C LEU A 313 10.07 -0.68 -9.32
N TYR A 314 9.39 -0.27 -8.24
CA TYR A 314 9.52 -0.89 -6.91
C TYR A 314 8.15 -1.20 -6.28
N GLY A 315 7.12 -1.39 -7.10
CA GLY A 315 5.77 -1.67 -6.61
C GLY A 315 5.70 -2.94 -5.76
N SER A 316 4.87 -2.91 -4.74
CA SER A 316 4.72 -4.00 -3.76
C SER A 316 4.31 -5.34 -4.38
N ALA A 317 3.61 -5.33 -5.51
CA ALA A 317 3.17 -6.54 -6.22
C ALA A 317 4.16 -6.95 -7.30
N SER A 318 4.95 -8.00 -7.08
CA SER A 318 5.85 -8.53 -8.12
C SER A 318 5.12 -9.33 -9.21
N ARG A 319 3.95 -9.87 -8.89
CA ARG A 319 3.12 -10.66 -9.79
C ARG A 319 1.65 -10.62 -9.41
N LEU A 320 0.77 -10.70 -10.40
CA LEU A 320 -0.64 -10.99 -10.22
C LEU A 320 -0.92 -12.41 -10.67
N PHE A 321 -1.84 -13.09 -10.04
CA PHE A 321 -2.14 -14.47 -10.40
C PHE A 321 -3.64 -14.71 -10.51
N ARG A 322 -4.00 -15.61 -11.43
CA ARG A 322 -5.36 -16.06 -11.73
C ARG A 322 -5.33 -17.55 -12.02
N ILE A 323 -6.51 -18.14 -12.09
CA ILE A 323 -6.70 -19.51 -12.58
C ILE A 323 -7.74 -19.51 -13.70
N ALA A 324 -7.47 -20.20 -14.80
CA ALA A 324 -8.44 -20.37 -15.88
C ALA A 324 -9.58 -21.27 -15.40
N SER A 325 -10.82 -20.77 -15.38
CA SER A 325 -12.01 -21.51 -14.95
C SER A 325 -12.35 -22.68 -15.88
N GLY A 326 -12.11 -22.49 -17.18
CA GLY A 326 -12.23 -23.47 -18.27
C GLY A 326 -11.08 -23.33 -19.26
N PRO A 327 -11.11 -24.05 -20.40
CA PRO A 327 -10.18 -23.82 -21.50
C PRO A 327 -10.34 -22.39 -22.02
N GLN A 328 -9.22 -21.69 -22.21
CA GLN A 328 -9.20 -20.29 -22.61
C GLN A 328 -8.26 -20.06 -23.78
N VAL A 329 -8.54 -19.02 -24.56
CA VAL A 329 -7.68 -18.55 -25.64
C VAL A 329 -7.34 -17.09 -25.37
N VAL A 330 -6.06 -16.74 -25.49
CA VAL A 330 -5.56 -15.36 -25.39
C VAL A 330 -4.67 -15.03 -26.58
N GLN A 331 -4.65 -13.76 -26.99
CA GLN A 331 -3.82 -13.30 -28.09
C GLN A 331 -2.74 -12.34 -27.58
N THR A 332 -1.49 -12.61 -27.94
CA THR A 332 -0.34 -11.75 -27.59
C THR A 332 -0.31 -10.48 -28.45
N SER A 333 0.43 -9.48 -28.00
CA SER A 333 0.70 -8.25 -28.77
C SER A 333 1.36 -8.52 -30.14
N SER A 334 2.05 -9.65 -30.31
CA SER A 334 2.64 -10.10 -31.60
C SER A 334 1.63 -10.81 -32.49
N GLY A 335 0.36 -10.96 -32.08
CA GLY A 335 -0.67 -11.71 -32.85
C GLY A 335 -0.64 -13.23 -32.62
N THR A 336 0.24 -13.76 -31.78
CA THR A 336 0.30 -15.20 -31.50
C THR A 336 -0.87 -15.59 -30.59
N THR A 337 -1.61 -16.63 -31.01
CA THR A 337 -2.69 -17.22 -30.23
C THR A 337 -2.17 -18.30 -29.28
N VAL A 338 -2.51 -18.20 -28.00
CA VAL A 338 -2.14 -19.16 -26.94
C VAL A 338 -3.39 -19.82 -26.40
N GLN A 339 -3.42 -21.16 -26.45
CA GLN A 339 -4.49 -21.96 -25.83
C GLN A 339 -4.08 -22.35 -24.41
N LEU A 340 -4.94 -22.08 -23.45
CA LEU A 340 -4.74 -22.39 -22.05
C LEU A 340 -5.74 -23.47 -21.62
N PRO A 341 -5.28 -24.66 -21.21
CA PRO A 341 -6.14 -25.67 -20.63
C PRO A 341 -6.91 -25.17 -19.40
N ALA A 342 -8.03 -25.79 -19.07
CA ALA A 342 -8.75 -25.53 -17.82
C ALA A 342 -7.80 -25.69 -16.62
N LYS A 343 -8.01 -24.89 -15.58
CA LYS A 343 -7.20 -24.86 -14.34
C LYS A 343 -5.73 -24.46 -14.55
N THR A 344 -5.38 -23.88 -15.70
CA THR A 344 -4.05 -23.26 -15.89
C THR A 344 -3.88 -22.12 -14.87
N ARG A 345 -2.81 -22.15 -14.11
CA ARG A 345 -2.37 -21.03 -13.26
C ARG A 345 -1.73 -19.98 -14.13
N VAL A 346 -2.24 -18.77 -14.06
CA VAL A 346 -1.76 -17.65 -14.87
C VAL A 346 -1.07 -16.65 -13.95
N TYR A 347 0.18 -16.33 -14.28
CA TYR A 347 0.99 -15.36 -13.58
C TYR A 347 1.32 -14.19 -14.51
N ILE A 348 0.87 -13.01 -14.15
CA ILE A 348 1.25 -11.76 -14.81
C ILE A 348 2.47 -11.23 -14.07
N ASN A 349 3.61 -11.17 -14.75
CA ASN A 349 4.85 -10.67 -14.18
C ASN A 349 4.85 -9.14 -14.22
N VAL A 350 4.50 -8.52 -13.10
CA VAL A 350 4.38 -7.06 -12.94
C VAL A 350 5.73 -6.39 -13.15
N VAL A 351 6.79 -6.95 -12.57
CA VAL A 351 8.15 -6.39 -12.68
C VAL A 351 8.58 -6.35 -14.16
N ALA A 352 8.41 -7.46 -14.89
CA ALA A 352 8.79 -7.49 -16.30
C ALA A 352 7.94 -6.53 -17.15
N LEU A 353 6.62 -6.42 -16.89
CA LEU A 353 5.75 -5.45 -17.57
C LEU A 353 6.23 -4.01 -17.39
N HIS A 354 6.66 -3.67 -16.18
CA HIS A 354 7.09 -2.32 -15.84
C HIS A 354 8.49 -1.96 -16.36
N HIS A 355 9.25 -2.94 -16.86
CA HIS A 355 10.58 -2.78 -17.46
C HIS A 355 10.61 -3.06 -18.97
N LEU A 356 9.44 -3.11 -19.62
CA LEU A 356 9.37 -3.34 -21.07
C LEU A 356 9.93 -2.14 -21.85
N PRO A 357 10.48 -2.39 -23.05
CA PRO A 357 10.90 -1.31 -23.96
C PRO A 357 9.80 -0.33 -24.35
N SER A 358 8.54 -0.69 -24.19
CA SER A 358 7.39 0.21 -24.39
C SER A 358 7.38 1.41 -23.42
N TRP A 359 8.18 1.37 -22.34
CA TRP A 359 8.39 2.50 -21.44
C TRP A 359 9.48 3.47 -21.90
N ARG A 360 10.22 3.14 -22.98
CA ARG A 360 11.18 4.05 -23.61
C ARG A 360 10.45 5.23 -24.23
N ASP A 361 11.09 6.36 -24.23
CA ASP A 361 10.67 7.58 -24.93
C ASP A 361 9.24 8.06 -24.64
N ILE A 362 8.56 7.48 -23.64
CA ILE A 362 7.31 8.06 -23.16
C ILE A 362 7.61 9.46 -22.65
N ASN A 363 7.12 10.47 -23.42
CA ASN A 363 7.33 11.91 -23.15
C ASN A 363 8.80 12.37 -23.15
N HIS A 364 9.68 11.67 -23.89
CA HIS A 364 11.13 11.88 -23.82
C HIS A 364 11.64 13.13 -24.52
N GLN A 365 11.08 13.52 -25.67
CA GLN A 365 11.65 14.58 -26.52
C GLN A 365 11.44 15.97 -25.99
N SER A 366 10.48 16.19 -25.12
CA SER A 366 10.12 17.50 -24.56
C SER A 366 10.27 17.59 -23.04
N ASP A 367 10.92 16.62 -22.40
CA ASP A 367 11.09 16.61 -20.93
C ASP A 367 12.25 17.54 -20.52
N PRO A 368 11.96 18.74 -19.96
CA PRO A 368 12.99 19.68 -19.51
C PRO A 368 13.77 19.16 -18.29
N TYR A 369 13.24 18.15 -17.60
CA TYR A 369 13.82 17.54 -16.40
C TYR A 369 14.55 16.23 -16.70
N ARG A 370 14.94 16.01 -17.97
CA ARG A 370 15.77 14.88 -18.36
C ARG A 370 17.17 15.02 -17.77
N PHE A 371 17.30 14.68 -16.50
CA PHE A 371 18.62 14.57 -15.89
C PHE A 371 19.32 13.37 -16.49
N LYS A 372 20.47 13.59 -17.12
CA LYS A 372 21.35 12.53 -17.59
C LYS A 372 21.82 11.69 -16.39
N THR A 373 21.05 10.68 -16.05
CA THR A 373 21.60 9.56 -15.31
C THR A 373 22.41 8.73 -16.30
N SER A 374 23.44 8.04 -15.90
CA SER A 374 24.47 7.42 -16.74
C SER A 374 24.04 7.02 -18.17
N ASN A 375 24.86 7.27 -19.18
CA ASN A 375 24.56 6.98 -20.59
C ASN A 375 24.28 5.47 -20.89
N ASP A 376 24.47 4.58 -19.91
CA ASP A 376 24.45 3.14 -20.08
C ASP A 376 23.16 2.46 -19.60
N THR A 377 22.30 3.17 -18.85
CA THR A 377 21.04 2.58 -18.37
C THR A 377 19.91 2.86 -19.37
N PRO A 378 19.23 1.82 -19.89
CA PRO A 378 18.07 2.00 -20.76
C PRO A 378 16.96 2.81 -20.07
N ASP A 379 16.26 3.69 -20.80
CA ASP A 379 15.27 4.64 -20.23
C ASP A 379 14.15 3.93 -19.46
N GLU A 380 13.73 2.76 -19.88
CA GLU A 380 12.72 1.95 -19.18
C GLU A 380 13.15 1.50 -17.78
N ASN A 381 14.45 1.44 -17.52
CA ASN A 381 15.03 1.07 -16.23
C ASN A 381 15.43 2.29 -15.38
N MET A 382 15.34 3.48 -15.96
CA MET A 382 15.65 4.72 -15.24
C MET A 382 14.50 5.14 -14.35
N PHE A 383 14.81 5.62 -13.14
CA PHE A 383 13.87 6.32 -12.28
C PHE A 383 13.67 7.74 -12.83
N ARG A 384 12.53 8.00 -13.48
CA ARG A 384 12.20 9.25 -14.14
C ARG A 384 10.73 9.65 -13.88
N PRO A 385 10.43 10.29 -12.76
CA PRO A 385 9.08 10.71 -12.40
C PRO A 385 8.38 11.60 -13.45
N SER A 386 9.13 12.45 -14.15
CA SER A 386 8.60 13.33 -15.18
C SER A 386 7.89 12.60 -16.33
N ARG A 387 8.14 11.30 -16.54
CA ARG A 387 7.40 10.51 -17.54
C ARG A 387 5.88 10.46 -17.31
N TRP A 388 5.46 10.68 -16.09
CA TRP A 388 4.07 10.65 -15.67
C TRP A 388 3.34 11.98 -15.85
N ILE A 389 4.02 13.02 -16.31
CA ILE A 389 3.42 14.32 -16.58
C ILE A 389 3.21 14.48 -18.08
N ASN A 390 2.02 14.93 -18.46
CA ASN A 390 1.70 15.15 -19.86
C ASN A 390 2.41 16.40 -20.40
N PRO A 391 3.27 16.30 -21.44
CA PRO A 391 4.00 17.44 -21.98
C PRO A 391 3.13 18.41 -22.79
N ALA A 392 1.95 18.01 -23.23
CA ALA A 392 1.09 18.79 -24.10
C ALA A 392 0.32 19.89 -23.36
N GLY A 393 1.01 20.87 -22.84
CA GLY A 393 0.49 22.21 -22.53
C GLY A 393 -0.32 22.39 -21.25
N SER A 394 -0.63 21.36 -20.50
CA SER A 394 -1.19 21.48 -19.15
C SER A 394 -0.19 20.90 -18.16
N ILE A 395 0.47 21.77 -17.44
CA ILE A 395 1.48 21.46 -16.42
C ILE A 395 0.93 20.53 -15.33
N ASN A 396 -0.38 20.29 -15.34
CA ASN A 396 -1.13 19.68 -14.24
C ASN A 396 -1.92 18.43 -14.64
N THR A 397 -1.53 17.70 -15.69
CA THR A 397 -2.22 16.47 -16.08
C THR A 397 -1.26 15.28 -16.10
N HIS A 398 -1.72 14.18 -15.48
CA HIS A 398 -0.97 12.93 -15.51
C HIS A 398 -1.08 12.24 -16.87
N PHE A 399 0.03 11.65 -17.29
CA PHE A 399 0.07 10.73 -18.40
C PHE A 399 -0.53 9.38 -18.01
N HIS A 400 -1.37 8.84 -18.87
CA HIS A 400 -1.91 7.50 -18.71
C HIS A 400 -1.20 6.53 -19.65
N PRO A 401 -0.41 5.58 -19.12
CA PRO A 401 0.30 4.62 -19.95
C PRO A 401 -0.68 3.70 -20.72
N PRO A 402 -0.25 3.09 -21.83
CA PRO A 402 -1.06 2.14 -22.59
C PRO A 402 -1.61 1.03 -21.67
N LYS A 403 -2.81 0.54 -22.01
CA LYS A 403 -3.49 -0.49 -21.22
C LYS A 403 -2.61 -1.74 -21.11
N GLY A 404 -2.53 -2.31 -19.91
CA GLY A 404 -1.75 -3.50 -19.62
C GLY A 404 -0.27 -3.26 -19.32
N THR A 405 0.28 -2.05 -19.56
CA THR A 405 1.70 -1.78 -19.29
C THR A 405 1.98 -1.42 -17.85
N PHE A 406 1.01 -0.81 -17.13
CA PHE A 406 1.12 -0.45 -15.73
C PHE A 406 0.03 -1.13 -14.91
N VAL A 407 0.43 -2.02 -14.02
CA VAL A 407 -0.49 -2.89 -13.27
C VAL A 407 -0.15 -3.01 -11.78
N SER A 408 0.54 -2.04 -11.17
CA SER A 408 0.87 -2.03 -9.73
C SER A 408 -0.36 -2.22 -8.84
N TRP A 409 -1.47 -1.61 -9.21
CA TRP A 409 -2.75 -1.77 -8.51
C TRP A 409 -3.71 -2.75 -9.21
N SER A 410 -3.19 -3.67 -10.06
CA SER A 410 -4.01 -4.48 -10.97
C SER A 410 -4.74 -3.61 -12.02
N GLN A 411 -5.67 -4.19 -12.74
CA GLN A 411 -6.53 -3.51 -13.73
C GLN A 411 -7.91 -4.18 -13.82
N GLY A 412 -8.83 -3.52 -14.52
CA GLY A 412 -10.18 -4.04 -14.77
C GLY A 412 -11.06 -4.04 -13.53
N PRO A 413 -12.09 -4.90 -13.47
CA PRO A 413 -13.07 -4.89 -12.39
C PRO A 413 -12.46 -5.16 -11.01
N ARG A 414 -11.34 -5.91 -10.95
CA ARG A 414 -10.61 -6.26 -9.71
C ARG A 414 -9.42 -5.33 -9.43
N ILE A 415 -9.42 -4.11 -9.97
CA ILE A 415 -8.45 -3.08 -9.59
C ILE A 415 -8.48 -2.85 -8.07
N CYS A 416 -7.31 -2.55 -7.48
CA CYS A 416 -7.22 -2.30 -6.04
C CYS A 416 -8.22 -1.23 -5.59
N PRO A 417 -9.11 -1.52 -4.65
CA PRO A 417 -10.07 -0.52 -4.16
C PRO A 417 -9.40 0.61 -3.40
N GLY A 418 -8.25 0.36 -2.76
CA GLY A 418 -7.48 1.34 -2.00
C GLY A 418 -6.48 2.16 -2.83
N GLN A 419 -6.46 2.06 -4.15
CA GLN A 419 -5.48 2.75 -4.99
C GLN A 419 -5.42 4.26 -4.69
N LYS A 420 -6.56 4.95 -4.78
CA LYS A 420 -6.60 6.40 -4.54
C LYS A 420 -6.22 6.75 -3.10
N MET A 421 -6.69 5.97 -2.14
CA MET A 421 -6.35 6.13 -0.73
C MET A 421 -4.84 6.05 -0.50
N ALA A 422 -4.17 5.03 -1.08
CA ALA A 422 -2.72 4.87 -0.99
C ALA A 422 -1.96 6.04 -1.66
N GLN A 423 -2.40 6.46 -2.85
CA GLN A 423 -1.83 7.61 -3.54
C GLN A 423 -1.95 8.90 -2.71
N VAL A 424 -3.11 9.14 -2.09
CA VAL A 424 -3.33 10.29 -1.21
C VAL A 424 -2.42 10.22 0.01
N GLU A 425 -2.33 9.08 0.67
CA GLU A 425 -1.50 8.90 1.87
C GLU A 425 -0.02 9.15 1.57
N ILE A 426 0.55 8.45 0.59
CA ILE A 426 1.98 8.58 0.25
C ILE A 426 2.30 10.00 -0.22
N THR A 427 1.48 10.57 -1.11
CA THR A 427 1.66 11.94 -1.60
C THR A 427 1.65 12.94 -0.44
N THR A 428 0.68 12.86 0.45
CA THR A 428 0.55 13.79 1.58
C THR A 428 1.72 13.70 2.55
N LEU A 429 2.15 12.47 2.88
CA LEU A 429 3.31 12.26 3.75
C LEU A 429 4.60 12.82 3.14
N LEU A 430 4.81 12.65 1.83
CA LEU A 430 5.96 13.24 1.13
C LEU A 430 5.90 14.77 1.10
N LEU A 431 4.74 15.37 0.83
CA LEU A 431 4.55 16.83 0.90
C LEU A 431 4.90 17.37 2.29
N CYS A 432 4.38 16.73 3.34
CA CYS A 432 4.65 17.15 4.72
C CYS A 432 6.13 17.00 5.11
N LEU A 433 6.76 15.89 4.70
CA LEU A 433 8.17 15.62 4.98
C LEU A 433 9.08 16.63 4.28
N LEU A 434 8.85 16.86 2.99
CA LEU A 434 9.68 17.75 2.16
C LEU A 434 9.41 19.23 2.39
N ARG A 435 8.33 19.61 3.05
CA ARG A 435 8.02 20.99 3.34
C ARG A 435 9.13 21.70 4.13
N ARG A 436 9.71 21.02 5.11
CA ARG A 436 10.73 21.60 6.01
C ARG A 436 12.03 20.83 6.05
N HIS A 437 12.09 19.66 5.41
CA HIS A 437 13.24 18.79 5.54
C HIS A 437 13.76 18.31 4.20
N ARG A 438 15.04 17.96 4.21
CA ARG A 438 15.71 17.23 3.14
C ARG A 438 16.17 15.89 3.70
N ILE A 439 16.22 14.89 2.82
CA ILE A 439 16.66 13.54 3.14
C ILE A 439 17.92 13.27 2.32
N GLU A 440 18.98 12.90 3.00
CA GLU A 440 20.26 12.54 2.39
C GLU A 440 20.74 11.19 2.96
N PRO A 441 21.56 10.42 2.22
CA PRO A 441 22.19 9.26 2.80
C PRO A 441 23.21 9.71 3.86
N THR A 442 23.21 9.07 5.03
CA THR A 442 24.33 9.23 5.98
C THR A 442 25.58 8.66 5.35
N ARG A 443 26.67 9.43 5.37
CA ARG A 443 27.97 8.98 4.89
C ARG A 443 28.71 8.21 5.99
N LEU A 444 29.29 7.08 5.61
CA LEU A 444 30.21 6.35 6.48
C LEU A 444 31.56 7.08 6.54
N GLU A 445 32.40 6.69 7.49
CA GLU A 445 33.74 7.24 7.63
C GLU A 445 34.53 7.04 6.33
N ASN A 446 35.11 8.12 5.79
CA ASN A 446 35.80 8.19 4.50
C ASN A 446 34.97 7.91 3.24
N GLU A 447 33.63 7.85 3.34
CA GLU A 447 32.72 7.67 2.21
C GLU A 447 32.46 9.01 1.53
N THR A 448 32.58 9.04 0.19
CA THR A 448 32.13 10.18 -0.60
C THR A 448 30.62 10.18 -0.76
N PHE A 449 30.02 11.29 -1.17
CA PHE A 449 28.59 11.33 -1.49
C PHE A 449 28.23 10.33 -2.62
N GLN A 450 29.10 10.18 -3.60
CA GLN A 450 28.88 9.22 -4.70
C GLN A 450 28.94 7.77 -4.21
N ASP A 451 29.79 7.45 -3.25
CA ASP A 451 29.84 6.10 -2.69
C ASP A 451 28.59 5.79 -1.87
N ALA A 452 28.09 6.75 -1.09
CA ALA A 452 26.82 6.63 -0.40
C ALA A 452 25.66 6.41 -1.38
N GLN A 453 25.65 7.10 -2.52
CA GLN A 453 24.67 6.87 -3.59
C GLN A 453 24.77 5.46 -4.20
N LYS A 454 25.97 4.95 -4.47
CA LYS A 454 26.16 3.56 -4.95
C LYS A 454 25.67 2.54 -3.94
N ARG A 455 25.85 2.80 -2.64
CA ARG A 455 25.33 1.94 -1.56
C ARG A 455 23.78 1.90 -1.59
N LEU A 456 23.12 3.04 -1.86
CA LEU A 456 21.67 3.06 -2.07
C LEU A 456 21.24 2.31 -3.35
N ASP A 457 22.02 2.40 -4.45
CA ASP A 457 21.75 1.62 -5.66
C ASP A 457 21.82 0.11 -5.37
N ALA A 458 22.83 -0.35 -4.64
CA ALA A 458 22.95 -1.74 -4.24
C ALA A 458 21.75 -2.17 -3.36
N LYS A 459 21.24 -1.27 -2.51
CA LYS A 459 20.06 -1.52 -1.68
C LYS A 459 18.80 -1.66 -2.51
N LEU A 460 18.60 -0.78 -3.50
CA LEU A 460 17.47 -0.82 -4.43
C LEU A 460 17.47 -2.08 -5.32
N GLN A 461 18.63 -2.66 -5.58
CA GLN A 461 18.78 -3.92 -6.33
C GLN A 461 18.53 -5.17 -5.47
N ASN A 462 18.72 -5.06 -4.14
CA ASN A 462 18.60 -6.19 -3.21
C ASN A 462 17.25 -6.15 -2.47
N VAL A 463 16.17 -6.38 -3.22
CA VAL A 463 14.81 -6.40 -2.68
C VAL A 463 14.44 -7.77 -2.17
N GLN A 464 13.67 -7.83 -1.09
CA GLN A 464 13.12 -9.06 -0.53
C GLN A 464 11.67 -9.26 -0.95
N TRP A 465 11.27 -10.52 -1.02
CA TRP A 465 9.89 -10.90 -1.24
C TRP A 465 9.37 -11.71 -0.05
N ALA A 466 8.44 -11.11 0.70
CA ALA A 466 7.76 -11.74 1.84
C ALA A 466 6.23 -11.65 1.67
N GLY A 467 5.73 -12.06 0.48
CA GLY A 467 4.34 -11.86 0.06
C GLY A 467 4.13 -10.55 -0.69
N ILE A 468 4.91 -9.54 -0.36
CA ILE A 468 5.05 -8.27 -1.08
C ILE A 468 6.55 -7.99 -1.30
N VAL A 469 6.85 -7.10 -2.24
CA VAL A 469 8.23 -6.59 -2.44
C VAL A 469 8.51 -5.55 -1.36
N THR A 470 9.63 -5.72 -0.66
CA THR A 470 10.09 -4.80 0.39
C THR A 470 11.60 -4.61 0.29
N LEU A 471 12.11 -3.52 0.85
CA LEU A 471 13.53 -3.40 1.10
C LEU A 471 13.95 -4.37 2.22
N GLU A 472 15.16 -4.89 2.09
CA GLU A 472 15.77 -5.65 3.18
C GLU A 472 15.93 -4.75 4.41
N ASN A 473 15.52 -5.22 5.58
CA ASN A 473 15.74 -4.47 6.80
C ASN A 473 17.26 -4.46 7.11
N ASP A 474 17.86 -3.26 7.04
CA ASP A 474 19.27 -3.04 7.25
C ASP A 474 19.45 -1.99 8.36
N PRO A 475 19.82 -2.42 9.57
CA PRO A 475 20.01 -1.51 10.70
C PRO A 475 21.16 -0.51 10.49
N HIS A 476 22.01 -0.74 9.47
CA HIS A 476 23.11 0.18 9.13
C HIS A 476 22.70 1.22 8.09
N LEU A 477 21.54 1.07 7.47
CA LEU A 477 21.00 2.08 6.55
C LEU A 477 20.44 3.26 7.33
N LYS A 478 21.22 4.33 7.37
CA LYS A 478 20.85 5.57 8.06
C LYS A 478 20.61 6.68 7.05
N PHE A 479 19.68 7.55 7.40
CA PHE A 479 19.38 8.77 6.66
C PHE A 479 19.68 9.99 7.51
N LYS A 480 20.24 11.01 6.87
CA LYS A 480 20.39 12.33 7.43
C LYS A 480 19.17 13.16 7.03
N ILE A 481 18.45 13.66 8.02
CA ILE A 481 17.32 14.56 7.85
C ILE A 481 17.78 15.94 8.29
N SER A 482 17.80 16.89 7.37
CA SER A 482 18.22 18.26 7.63
C SER A 482 17.05 19.24 7.41
N GLN A 483 16.96 20.25 8.26
CA GLN A 483 15.99 21.32 8.09
C GLN A 483 16.35 22.16 6.86
N ARG A 484 15.37 22.49 6.04
CA ARG A 484 15.52 23.43 4.93
C ARG A 484 15.58 24.85 5.48
N ARG A 485 16.44 25.68 4.87
CA ARG A 485 16.56 27.10 5.18
C ARG A 485 15.52 27.92 4.42
#